data_2efe7414fa9c7b3f421d2fdab980e979
#
_entry.id   2efe7414fa9c7b3f421d2fdab980e979
#
_cell.length_a   1.000
_cell.length_b   1.000
_cell.length_c   1.000
_cell.angle_alpha   90.00
_cell.angle_beta   90.00
_cell.angle_gamma   90.00
#
_symmetry.space_group_name_H-M   'P 1'
#
loop_
_entity.id
_entity.type
_entity.pdbx_description
1 polymer ?
#
loop_
_entity_poly.entity_id
_entity_poly.type
_entity_poly.pdbx_seq_one_letter_code
_entity_poly.pdbx_strand_id
1 'polypeptide(L)'
;TLSSNLVTGYYLAYDRAYGELAYYTKYSVSHLFSYREKSDAYKDSLLAILPSGSMELLNLKENMLRGKKFYKEALEVNNERLKKVAKNSPEYSIITYYRAIDFRGLKDVEQTKYWLAESSISDIKAAVKDHASLWMLAGILCDEGDIERAHRYIRFSWKEIKLYNSKRRNQQSSEALSIINDNYQDQIKNSNQQ
;
A
#
# COMPACT_ATOMS: atom_id res chain seq x y z
N THR A 1 19.64 21.12 -23.13
CA THR A 1 19.53 19.82 -22.45
C THR A 1 18.78 20.00 -21.15
N LEU A 2 17.65 19.31 -20.97
CA LEU A 2 16.93 19.26 -19.70
C LEU A 2 17.88 18.76 -18.60
N SER A 3 17.81 19.33 -17.39
CA SER A 3 18.61 18.81 -16.26
C SER A 3 18.22 17.36 -15.96
N SER A 4 19.17 16.54 -15.51
CA SER A 4 18.92 15.12 -15.15
C SER A 4 17.74 14.95 -14.19
N ASN A 5 17.57 15.88 -13.25
CA ASN A 5 16.46 15.88 -12.30
C ASN A 5 15.08 16.08 -12.97
N LEU A 6 15.01 16.92 -14.02
CA LEU A 6 13.76 17.11 -14.77
C LEU A 6 13.40 15.87 -15.58
N VAL A 7 14.37 15.20 -16.19
CA VAL A 7 14.16 13.96 -16.93
C VAL A 7 13.67 12.85 -16.00
N THR A 8 14.30 12.69 -14.84
CA THR A 8 13.87 11.73 -13.79
C THR A 8 12.45 12.03 -13.32
N GLY A 9 12.15 13.31 -13.01
CA GLY A 9 10.81 13.73 -12.61
C GLY A 9 9.75 13.45 -13.67
N TYR A 10 10.06 13.68 -14.94
CA TYR A 10 9.20 13.36 -16.07
C TYR A 10 8.87 11.87 -16.13
N TYR A 11 9.87 10.98 -16.09
CA TYR A 11 9.64 9.54 -16.15
C TYR A 11 8.87 9.00 -14.95
N LEU A 12 9.15 9.49 -13.74
CA LEU A 12 8.39 9.12 -12.54
C LEU A 12 6.91 9.54 -12.64
N ALA A 13 6.63 10.74 -13.15
CA ALA A 13 5.27 11.22 -13.33
C ALA A 13 4.49 10.39 -14.34
N TYR A 14 5.10 10.02 -15.46
CA TYR A 14 4.46 9.22 -16.50
C TYR A 14 4.28 7.76 -16.09
N ASP A 15 5.28 7.13 -15.43
CA ASP A 15 5.12 5.79 -14.85
C ASP A 15 3.93 5.74 -13.89
N ARG A 16 3.85 6.71 -12.98
CA ARG A 16 2.74 6.83 -12.03
C ARG A 16 1.40 7.05 -12.74
N ALA A 17 1.34 7.96 -13.71
CA ALA A 17 0.11 8.26 -14.43
C ALA A 17 -0.42 7.04 -15.21
N TYR A 18 0.44 6.34 -15.93
CA TYR A 18 0.04 5.14 -16.66
C TYR A 18 -0.28 3.96 -15.75
N GLY A 19 0.41 3.83 -14.61
CA GLY A 19 0.08 2.85 -13.57
C GLY A 19 -1.31 3.08 -12.98
N GLU A 20 -1.68 4.32 -12.69
CA GLU A 20 -3.03 4.68 -12.23
C GLU A 20 -4.08 4.45 -13.33
N LEU A 21 -3.82 4.83 -14.57
CA LEU A 21 -4.72 4.57 -15.70
C LEU A 21 -4.95 3.06 -15.88
N ALA A 22 -3.91 2.24 -15.80
CA ALA A 22 -4.02 0.79 -15.86
C ALA A 22 -4.88 0.22 -14.70
N TYR A 23 -4.78 0.79 -13.52
CA TYR A 23 -5.60 0.40 -12.37
C TYR A 23 -7.09 0.70 -12.59
N TYR A 24 -7.42 1.91 -13.05
CA TYR A 24 -8.82 2.33 -13.26
C TYR A 24 -9.47 1.71 -14.50
N THR A 25 -8.67 1.29 -15.50
CA THR A 25 -9.17 0.66 -16.73
C THR A 25 -9.09 -0.86 -16.74
N LYS A 26 -8.96 -1.48 -15.56
CA LYS A 26 -8.79 -2.94 -15.43
C LYS A 26 -9.85 -3.81 -16.12
N TYR A 27 -11.03 -3.25 -16.42
CA TYR A 27 -12.11 -3.93 -17.13
C TYR A 27 -12.04 -3.77 -18.65
N SER A 28 -11.14 -2.94 -19.20
CA SER A 28 -10.91 -2.76 -20.63
C SER A 28 -9.55 -3.34 -21.00
N VAL A 29 -9.53 -4.58 -21.49
CA VAL A 29 -8.30 -5.35 -21.74
C VAL A 29 -7.31 -4.61 -22.63
N SER A 30 -7.77 -4.01 -23.75
CA SER A 30 -6.91 -3.29 -24.70
C SER A 30 -6.22 -2.07 -24.06
N HIS A 31 -6.96 -1.25 -23.32
CA HIS A 31 -6.42 -0.08 -22.65
C HIS A 31 -5.50 -0.47 -21.49
N LEU A 32 -5.85 -1.53 -20.74
CA LEU A 32 -5.03 -2.04 -19.66
C LEU A 32 -3.63 -2.45 -20.15
N PHE A 33 -3.54 -3.21 -21.24
CA PHE A 33 -2.26 -3.62 -21.85
C PHE A 33 -1.46 -2.40 -22.30
N SER A 34 -2.05 -1.49 -23.07
CA SER A 34 -1.37 -0.29 -23.57
C SER A 34 -0.81 0.57 -22.43
N TYR A 35 -1.55 0.76 -21.33
CA TYR A 35 -1.09 1.56 -20.20
C TYR A 35 0.01 0.85 -19.39
N ARG A 36 -0.05 -0.48 -19.27
CA ARG A 36 1.02 -1.26 -18.62
C ARG A 36 2.31 -1.21 -19.42
N GLU A 37 2.27 -1.43 -20.73
CA GLU A 37 3.45 -1.33 -21.59
C GLU A 37 4.12 0.04 -21.48
N LYS A 38 3.32 1.12 -21.48
CA LYS A 38 3.85 2.48 -21.31
C LYS A 38 4.48 2.69 -19.94
N SER A 39 3.83 2.25 -18.85
CA SER A 39 4.41 2.30 -17.52
C SER A 39 5.73 1.52 -17.45
N ASP A 40 5.79 0.32 -18.04
CA ASP A 40 7.00 -0.51 -18.01
C ASP A 40 8.15 0.11 -18.84
N ALA A 41 7.86 0.74 -19.99
CA ALA A 41 8.86 1.48 -20.75
C ALA A 41 9.47 2.67 -19.97
N TYR A 42 8.66 3.36 -19.16
CA TYR A 42 9.17 4.41 -18.28
C TYR A 42 9.99 3.86 -17.11
N LYS A 43 9.64 2.69 -16.57
CA LYS A 43 10.44 2.00 -15.54
C LYS A 43 11.81 1.59 -16.10
N ASP A 44 11.87 1.06 -17.32
CA ASP A 44 13.14 0.71 -17.96
C ASP A 44 14.02 1.96 -18.17
N SER A 45 13.42 3.07 -18.56
CA SER A 45 14.12 4.36 -18.68
C SER A 45 14.65 4.85 -17.31
N LEU A 46 13.87 4.69 -16.25
CA LEU A 46 14.28 5.04 -14.88
C LEU A 46 15.43 4.16 -14.38
N LEU A 47 15.40 2.85 -14.68
CA LEU A 47 16.49 1.93 -14.32
C LEU A 47 17.83 2.36 -14.91
N ALA A 48 17.81 2.95 -16.12
CA ALA A 48 19.02 3.39 -16.82
C ALA A 48 19.62 4.68 -16.26
N ILE A 49 18.82 5.56 -15.65
CA ILE A 49 19.25 6.90 -15.26
C ILE A 49 19.34 7.14 -13.74
N LEU A 50 18.66 6.33 -12.93
CA LEU A 50 18.67 6.51 -11.49
C LEU A 50 20.02 6.10 -10.88
N PRO A 51 20.57 6.91 -9.95
CA PRO A 51 21.83 6.61 -9.31
C PRO A 51 21.79 5.28 -8.56
N SER A 52 22.88 4.53 -8.63
CA SER A 52 23.01 3.25 -7.90
C SER A 52 22.81 3.46 -6.41
N GLY A 53 21.98 2.63 -5.78
CA GLY A 53 21.69 2.70 -4.35
C GLY A 53 20.81 3.87 -3.91
N SER A 54 20.29 4.69 -4.83
CA SER A 54 19.31 5.74 -4.48
C SER A 54 18.01 5.13 -3.99
N MET A 55 17.26 5.88 -3.16
CA MET A 55 15.96 5.44 -2.65
C MET A 55 14.95 5.21 -3.77
N GLU A 56 14.99 6.04 -4.81
CA GLU A 56 14.14 5.95 -5.98
C GLU A 56 14.42 4.65 -6.74
N LEU A 57 15.70 4.31 -6.97
CA LEU A 57 16.08 3.07 -7.65
C LEU A 57 15.68 1.83 -6.84
N LEU A 58 15.93 1.85 -5.53
CA LEU A 58 15.54 0.74 -4.64
C LEU A 58 14.01 0.57 -4.63
N ASN A 59 13.26 1.69 -4.54
CA ASN A 59 11.80 1.65 -4.60
C ASN A 59 11.29 1.07 -5.92
N LEU A 60 11.87 1.48 -7.03
CA LEU A 60 11.52 0.98 -8.36
C LEU A 60 11.77 -0.54 -8.45
N LYS A 61 12.97 -0.99 -8.06
CA LYS A 61 13.33 -2.43 -8.06
C LYS A 61 12.40 -3.26 -7.20
N GLU A 62 12.13 -2.81 -5.96
CA GLU A 62 11.22 -3.49 -5.05
C GLU A 62 9.82 -3.63 -5.66
N ASN A 63 9.27 -2.56 -6.25
CA ASN A 63 7.96 -2.58 -6.87
C ASN A 63 7.90 -3.53 -8.09
N MET A 64 8.97 -3.56 -8.90
CA MET A 64 9.06 -4.49 -10.04
C MET A 64 9.12 -5.95 -9.60
N LEU A 65 9.92 -6.26 -8.57
CA LEU A 65 10.02 -7.61 -7.98
C LEU A 65 8.67 -8.06 -7.42
N ARG A 66 8.01 -7.19 -6.65
CA ARG A 66 6.65 -7.45 -6.11
C ARG A 66 5.64 -7.67 -7.22
N GLY A 67 5.67 -6.88 -8.28
CA GLY A 67 4.79 -7.03 -9.44
C GLY A 67 4.96 -8.38 -10.14
N LYS A 68 6.18 -8.93 -10.15
CA LYS A 68 6.52 -10.27 -10.66
C LYS A 68 6.30 -11.38 -9.62
N LYS A 69 5.82 -11.05 -8.41
CA LYS A 69 5.60 -11.97 -7.28
C LYS A 69 6.90 -12.57 -6.69
N PHE A 70 8.05 -11.94 -6.94
CA PHE A 70 9.33 -12.29 -6.33
C PHE A 70 9.43 -11.60 -4.95
N TYR A 71 8.58 -12.06 -4.01
CA TYR A 71 8.40 -11.39 -2.72
C TYR A 71 9.63 -11.50 -1.81
N LYS A 72 10.38 -12.60 -1.87
CA LYS A 72 11.60 -12.76 -1.06
C LYS A 72 12.66 -11.76 -1.49
N GLU A 73 12.89 -11.65 -2.78
CA GLU A 73 13.83 -10.70 -3.36
C GLU A 73 13.37 -9.25 -3.14
N ALA A 74 12.07 -8.99 -3.19
CA ALA A 74 11.52 -7.68 -2.83
C ALA A 74 11.81 -7.32 -1.37
N LEU A 75 11.72 -8.27 -0.42
CA LEU A 75 12.06 -8.08 0.98
C LEU A 75 13.55 -7.79 1.20
N GLU A 76 14.45 -8.35 0.39
CA GLU A 76 15.87 -8.01 0.46
C GLU A 76 16.12 -6.54 0.10
N VAL A 77 15.52 -6.07 -1.00
CA VAL A 77 15.58 -4.65 -1.38
C VAL A 77 14.90 -3.75 -0.34
N ASN A 78 13.77 -4.18 0.20
CA ASN A 78 13.08 -3.48 1.28
C ASN A 78 13.96 -3.35 2.54
N ASN A 79 14.77 -4.37 2.89
CA ASN A 79 15.72 -4.31 3.99
C ASN A 79 16.76 -3.19 3.78
N GLU A 80 17.26 -3.01 2.55
CA GLU A 80 18.18 -1.93 2.24
C GLU A 80 17.54 -0.55 2.39
N ARG A 81 16.29 -0.40 1.95
CA ARG A 81 15.52 0.83 2.09
C ARG A 81 15.27 1.18 3.56
N LEU A 82 14.89 0.16 4.35
CA LEU A 82 14.54 0.34 5.76
C LEU A 82 15.74 0.84 6.59
N LYS A 83 16.96 0.43 6.23
CA LYS A 83 18.19 0.92 6.88
C LYS A 83 18.49 2.39 6.64
N LYS A 84 17.89 2.99 5.61
CA LYS A 84 18.15 4.38 5.17
C LYS A 84 17.18 5.40 5.74
N VAL A 85 16.16 4.99 6.49
CA VAL A 85 15.09 5.87 6.97
C VAL A 85 14.96 5.82 8.49
N ALA A 86 14.54 6.94 9.05
CA ALA A 86 14.27 7.01 10.50
C ALA A 86 12.95 6.29 10.82
N LYS A 87 12.93 5.56 11.93
CA LYS A 87 11.70 4.93 12.44
C LYS A 87 10.62 6.02 12.68
N ASN A 88 9.38 5.71 12.33
CA ASN A 88 8.22 6.59 12.42
C ASN A 88 8.27 7.83 11.48
N SER A 89 9.16 7.86 10.49
CA SER A 89 9.05 8.84 9.40
C SER A 89 7.95 8.44 8.39
N PRO A 90 7.47 9.39 7.56
CA PRO A 90 6.54 9.07 6.48
C PRO A 90 7.10 8.00 5.52
N GLU A 91 8.39 8.06 5.22
CA GLU A 91 9.07 7.07 4.36
C GLU A 91 9.12 5.70 5.02
N TYR A 92 9.35 5.63 6.34
CA TYR A 92 9.32 4.38 7.10
C TYR A 92 7.93 3.73 7.02
N SER A 93 6.86 4.51 7.15
CA SER A 93 5.49 4.02 7.02
C SER A 93 5.25 3.36 5.65
N ILE A 94 5.67 4.02 4.57
CA ILE A 94 5.51 3.50 3.20
C ILE A 94 6.32 2.20 3.02
N ILE A 95 7.56 2.16 3.50
CA ILE A 95 8.43 0.99 3.36
C ILE A 95 7.88 -0.21 4.14
N THR A 96 7.41 0.01 5.36
CA THR A 96 6.82 -1.05 6.20
C THR A 96 5.47 -1.52 5.69
N TYR A 97 4.67 -0.64 5.07
CA TYR A 97 3.47 -1.04 4.34
C TYR A 97 3.79 -2.02 3.20
N TYR A 98 4.75 -1.68 2.35
CA TYR A 98 5.13 -2.57 1.25
C TYR A 98 5.75 -3.87 1.74
N ARG A 99 6.49 -3.83 2.84
CA ARG A 99 6.98 -5.03 3.53
C ARG A 99 5.84 -5.95 3.95
N ALA A 100 4.78 -5.41 4.52
CA ALA A 100 3.59 -6.17 4.85
C ALA A 100 2.93 -6.80 3.62
N ILE A 101 2.87 -6.08 2.50
CA ILE A 101 2.35 -6.60 1.24
C ILE A 101 3.18 -7.79 0.74
N ASP A 102 4.51 -7.73 0.86
CA ASP A 102 5.39 -8.82 0.45
C ASP A 102 5.20 -10.06 1.34
N PHE A 103 5.11 -9.90 2.67
CA PHE A 103 4.79 -11.01 3.57
C PHE A 103 3.39 -11.59 3.30
N ARG A 104 2.40 -10.76 2.98
CA ARG A 104 1.09 -11.23 2.54
C ARG A 104 1.18 -12.07 1.26
N GLY A 105 2.03 -11.67 0.32
CA GLY A 105 2.32 -12.44 -0.88
C GLY A 105 2.94 -13.80 -0.58
N LEU A 106 3.74 -13.90 0.48
CA LEU A 106 4.31 -15.14 1.01
C LEU A 106 3.35 -15.94 1.90
N LYS A 107 2.14 -15.41 2.16
CA LYS A 107 1.12 -16.00 3.06
C LYS A 107 1.56 -16.07 4.53
N ASP A 108 2.51 -15.25 4.93
CA ASP A 108 2.93 -15.10 6.33
C ASP A 108 2.04 -14.04 7.01
N VAL A 109 0.96 -14.53 7.63
CA VAL A 109 -0.08 -13.67 8.24
C VAL A 109 0.48 -12.91 9.45
N GLU A 110 1.34 -13.55 10.27
CA GLU A 110 1.89 -12.92 11.47
C GLU A 110 2.83 -11.76 11.12
N GLN A 111 3.75 -11.97 10.18
CA GLN A 111 4.59 -10.88 9.69
C GLN A 111 3.77 -9.80 8.98
N THR A 112 2.73 -10.18 8.25
CA THR A 112 1.83 -9.22 7.61
C THR A 112 1.19 -8.31 8.66
N LYS A 113 0.59 -8.87 9.72
CA LYS A 113 -0.03 -8.09 10.82
C LYS A 113 0.99 -7.19 11.51
N TYR A 114 2.16 -7.73 11.83
CA TYR A 114 3.22 -6.98 12.50
C TYR A 114 3.62 -5.73 11.69
N TRP A 115 3.90 -5.88 10.39
CA TRP A 115 4.34 -4.77 9.56
C TRP A 115 3.23 -3.80 9.19
N LEU A 116 1.97 -4.26 9.09
CA LEU A 116 0.81 -3.37 8.98
C LEU A 116 0.65 -2.51 10.24
N ALA A 117 0.86 -3.08 11.42
CA ALA A 117 0.81 -2.33 12.68
C ALA A 117 1.94 -1.29 12.78
N GLU A 118 3.18 -1.67 12.46
CA GLU A 118 4.34 -0.74 12.42
C GLU A 118 4.10 0.42 11.45
N SER A 119 3.57 0.13 10.25
CA SER A 119 3.21 1.15 9.27
C SER A 119 2.11 2.09 9.80
N SER A 120 1.04 1.53 10.37
CA SER A 120 -0.08 2.31 10.92
C SER A 120 0.35 3.23 12.07
N ILE A 121 1.20 2.74 12.97
CA ILE A 121 1.75 3.53 14.06
C ILE A 121 2.58 4.69 13.51
N SER A 122 3.36 4.43 12.47
CA SER A 122 4.20 5.46 11.83
C SER A 122 3.37 6.51 11.12
N ASP A 123 2.28 6.12 10.41
CA ASP A 123 1.34 7.04 9.81
C ASP A 123 0.73 7.99 10.86
N ILE A 124 0.27 7.43 11.97
CA ILE A 124 -0.33 8.21 13.06
C ILE A 124 0.69 9.19 13.64
N LYS A 125 1.92 8.74 13.93
CA LYS A 125 2.99 9.59 14.49
C LYS A 125 3.46 10.67 13.54
N ALA A 126 3.50 10.39 12.25
CA ALA A 126 3.89 11.33 11.19
C ALA A 126 2.73 12.20 10.69
N ALA A 127 1.54 12.09 11.29
CA ALA A 127 0.31 12.76 10.86
C ALA A 127 -0.06 12.50 9.39
N VAL A 128 0.35 11.36 8.85
CA VAL A 128 -0.04 10.90 7.51
C VAL A 128 -1.46 10.32 7.58
N LYS A 129 -2.32 10.72 6.67
CA LYS A 129 -3.76 10.41 6.68
C LYS A 129 -4.18 9.31 5.69
N ASP A 130 -3.24 8.61 5.07
CA ASP A 130 -3.57 7.55 4.08
C ASP A 130 -4.13 6.27 4.74
N HIS A 131 -3.63 5.87 5.88
CA HIS A 131 -4.08 4.75 6.73
C HIS A 131 -4.39 3.44 5.98
N ALA A 132 -3.72 3.19 4.83
CA ALA A 132 -3.92 1.95 4.07
C ALA A 132 -3.62 0.71 4.91
N SER A 133 -2.59 0.78 5.75
CA SER A 133 -2.17 -0.29 6.63
C SER A 133 -3.22 -0.62 7.68
N LEU A 134 -3.88 0.38 8.24
CA LEU A 134 -4.82 0.20 9.34
C LEU A 134 -6.12 -0.49 8.89
N TRP A 135 -6.70 -0.11 7.74
CA TRP A 135 -7.90 -0.78 7.26
C TRP A 135 -7.60 -2.21 6.78
N MET A 136 -6.41 -2.47 6.23
CA MET A 136 -6.00 -3.83 5.88
C MET A 136 -5.80 -4.70 7.12
N LEU A 137 -5.22 -4.15 8.19
CA LEU A 137 -5.10 -4.84 9.48
C LEU A 137 -6.47 -5.13 10.07
N ALA A 138 -7.42 -4.18 9.97
CA ALA A 138 -8.80 -4.39 10.40
C ALA A 138 -9.46 -5.56 9.65
N GLY A 139 -9.23 -5.70 8.35
CA GLY A 139 -9.72 -6.85 7.57
C GLY A 139 -9.21 -8.17 8.11
N ILE A 140 -7.89 -8.29 8.33
CA ILE A 140 -7.29 -9.53 8.87
C ILE A 140 -7.85 -9.85 10.27
N LEU A 141 -7.98 -8.87 11.15
CA LEU A 141 -8.56 -9.06 12.49
C LEU A 141 -10.02 -9.52 12.43
N CYS A 142 -10.79 -9.00 11.46
CA CYS A 142 -12.17 -9.44 11.24
C CYS A 142 -12.20 -10.91 10.81
N ASP A 143 -11.34 -11.33 9.89
CA ASP A 143 -11.23 -12.71 9.42
C ASP A 143 -10.79 -13.67 10.55
N GLU A 144 -10.01 -13.17 11.53
CA GLU A 144 -9.60 -13.93 12.72
C GLU A 144 -10.65 -13.91 13.85
N GLY A 145 -11.78 -13.22 13.68
CA GLY A 145 -12.86 -13.13 14.66
C GLY A 145 -12.67 -12.03 15.73
N ASP A 146 -11.62 -11.23 15.67
CA ASP A 146 -11.44 -10.08 16.55
C ASP A 146 -12.21 -8.86 16.02
N ILE A 147 -13.53 -9.00 16.04
CA ILE A 147 -14.46 -8.05 15.44
C ILE A 147 -14.40 -6.69 16.12
N GLU A 148 -14.18 -6.66 17.44
CA GLU A 148 -14.14 -5.42 18.20
C GLU A 148 -12.94 -4.54 17.81
N ARG A 149 -11.72 -5.12 17.71
CA ARG A 149 -10.55 -4.37 17.25
C ARG A 149 -10.68 -3.99 15.79
N ALA A 150 -11.17 -4.91 14.93
CA ALA A 150 -11.43 -4.65 13.53
C ALA A 150 -12.35 -3.44 13.34
N HIS A 151 -13.47 -3.40 14.08
CA HIS A 151 -14.44 -2.30 14.01
C HIS A 151 -13.83 -0.96 14.48
N ARG A 152 -13.05 -0.95 15.56
CA ARG A 152 -12.38 0.28 16.01
C ARG A 152 -11.39 0.80 14.97
N TYR A 153 -10.58 -0.07 14.36
CA TYR A 153 -9.55 0.31 13.40
C TYR A 153 -10.14 0.79 12.08
N ILE A 154 -11.16 0.10 11.56
CA ILE A 154 -11.79 0.52 10.31
C ILE A 154 -12.51 1.85 10.44
N ARG A 155 -13.18 2.11 11.56
CA ARG A 155 -13.85 3.38 11.82
C ARG A 155 -12.87 4.55 11.94
N PHE A 156 -11.75 4.34 12.60
CA PHE A 156 -10.69 5.35 12.68
C PHE A 156 -10.15 5.66 11.28
N SER A 157 -9.74 4.63 10.56
CA SER A 157 -9.21 4.78 9.19
C SER A 157 -10.21 5.49 8.26
N TRP A 158 -11.47 5.07 8.28
CA TRP A 158 -12.53 5.66 7.46
C TRP A 158 -12.75 7.15 7.73
N LYS A 159 -12.78 7.56 9.01
CA LYS A 159 -12.93 8.95 9.39
C LYS A 159 -11.83 9.84 8.79
N GLU A 160 -10.59 9.37 8.86
CA GLU A 160 -9.43 10.11 8.34
C GLU A 160 -9.41 10.14 6.80
N ILE A 161 -9.68 9.00 6.14
CA ILE A 161 -9.72 8.89 4.66
C ILE A 161 -10.82 9.80 4.08
N LYS A 162 -11.99 9.88 4.71
CA LYS A 162 -13.10 10.71 4.27
C LYS A 162 -12.75 12.20 4.28
N LEU A 163 -12.00 12.65 5.27
CA LEU A 163 -11.54 14.04 5.36
C LEU A 163 -10.60 14.41 4.20
N TYR A 164 -9.82 13.44 3.67
CA TYR A 164 -8.86 13.66 2.59
C TYR A 164 -9.42 13.44 1.19
N ASN A 165 -10.70 13.04 1.06
CA ASN A 165 -11.42 12.85 -0.21
C ASN A 165 -10.65 12.00 -1.25
N SER A 166 -9.92 10.99 -0.81
CA SER A 166 -9.21 10.05 -1.69
C SER A 166 -10.19 9.05 -2.29
N LYS A 167 -10.63 9.27 -3.54
CA LYS A 167 -11.58 8.38 -4.24
C LYS A 167 -11.14 6.91 -4.23
N ARG A 168 -9.86 6.65 -4.48
CA ARG A 168 -9.30 5.29 -4.50
C ARG A 168 -9.38 4.61 -3.13
N ARG A 169 -8.98 5.31 -2.06
CA ARG A 169 -9.03 4.78 -0.70
C ARG A 169 -10.46 4.63 -0.19
N ASN A 170 -11.32 5.59 -0.52
CA ASN A 170 -12.74 5.50 -0.20
C ASN A 170 -13.38 4.24 -0.78
N GLN A 171 -13.10 3.91 -2.04
CA GLN A 171 -13.63 2.69 -2.66
C GLN A 171 -13.07 1.42 -2.02
N GLN A 172 -11.75 1.35 -1.79
CA GLN A 172 -11.10 0.18 -1.21
C GLN A 172 -11.52 -0.11 0.24
N SER A 173 -11.73 0.95 1.03
CA SER A 173 -12.06 0.82 2.45
C SER A 173 -13.57 0.70 2.71
N SER A 174 -14.43 1.12 1.78
CA SER A 174 -15.89 1.06 1.95
C SER A 174 -16.42 -0.37 2.02
N GLU A 175 -15.89 -1.27 1.20
CA GLU A 175 -16.26 -2.68 1.22
C GLU A 175 -15.88 -3.32 2.56
N ALA A 176 -14.65 -3.09 3.01
CA ALA A 176 -14.19 -3.57 4.31
C ALA A 176 -14.98 -2.98 5.47
N LEU A 177 -15.33 -1.69 5.41
CA LEU A 177 -16.16 -1.03 6.41
C LEU A 177 -17.53 -1.67 6.52
N SER A 178 -18.20 -1.96 5.39
CA SER A 178 -19.52 -2.59 5.38
C SER A 178 -19.48 -3.96 6.05
N ILE A 179 -18.56 -4.82 5.60
CA ILE A 179 -18.41 -6.19 6.14
C ILE A 179 -18.12 -6.18 7.65
N ILE A 180 -17.20 -5.34 8.09
CA ILE A 180 -16.82 -5.26 9.50
C ILE A 180 -17.97 -4.69 10.36
N ASN A 181 -18.70 -3.69 9.86
CA ASN A 181 -19.85 -3.16 10.56
C ASN A 181 -20.97 -4.21 10.70
N ASP A 182 -21.26 -4.96 9.65
CA ASP A 182 -22.30 -6.00 9.67
C ASP A 182 -21.95 -7.08 10.70
N ASN A 183 -20.72 -7.59 10.68
CA ASN A 183 -20.23 -8.56 11.66
C ASN A 183 -20.29 -8.02 13.10
N TYR A 184 -19.97 -6.75 13.31
CA TYR A 184 -20.03 -6.11 14.62
C TYR A 184 -21.48 -5.99 15.12
N GLN A 185 -22.43 -5.61 14.27
CA GLN A 185 -23.85 -5.54 14.62
C GLN A 185 -24.42 -6.92 14.97
N ASP A 186 -24.03 -7.95 14.24
CA ASP A 186 -24.47 -9.32 14.53
C ASP A 186 -23.90 -9.84 15.86
N GLN A 187 -22.67 -9.50 16.18
CA GLN A 187 -22.09 -9.84 17.49
C GLN A 187 -22.86 -9.17 18.64
N ILE A 188 -23.22 -7.88 18.50
CA ILE A 188 -24.03 -7.16 19.51
C ILE A 188 -25.41 -7.81 19.67
N LYS A 189 -26.10 -8.12 18.58
CA LYS A 189 -27.42 -8.77 18.64
C LYS A 189 -27.36 -10.10 19.37
N ASN A 190 -26.36 -10.92 19.07
CA ASN A 190 -26.19 -12.22 19.69
C ASN A 190 -25.85 -12.10 21.20
N SER A 191 -25.05 -11.10 21.59
CA SER A 191 -24.73 -10.85 22.99
C SER A 191 -25.92 -10.35 23.82
N ASN A 192 -26.87 -9.64 23.18
CA ASN A 192 -28.07 -9.12 23.86
C ASN A 192 -29.21 -10.17 23.97
N GLN A 193 -29.07 -11.32 23.35
CA GLN A 193 -30.05 -12.43 23.42
C GLN A 193 -29.68 -13.50 24.44
N GLN A 194 -28.53 -13.39 25.06
CA GLN A 194 -28.06 -14.22 26.19
C GLN A 194 -28.32 -13.55 27.53
#